data_44e80c0808e415e9230acf6623426f8f
#
_entry.id   44e80c0808e415e9230acf6623426f8f
#
_cell.length_a   1.000
_cell.length_b   1.000
_cell.length_c   1.000
_cell.angle_alpha   90.00
_cell.angle_beta   90.00
_cell.angle_gamma   90.00
#
_symmetry.space_group_name_H-M   'P 1'
#
loop_
_entity.id
_entity.type
_entity.pdbx_description
1 polymer ?
#
loop_
_entity_poly.entity_id
_entity_poly.type
_entity_poly.pdbx_seq_one_letter_code
_entity_poly.pdbx_strand_id
1 'polypeptide(L)'
;SNTGDWNAGYSNTGSWNTGDRNTGNWNTGNWNTGNWNTGYSNTGSWNTGHSNTGHRNTGSWNTGYWNTGNRNTGYFNTITPTNVMVFNGHMTDREKFIEACPDWLWQPSPTTWVGETEMTDQEKIDNPTFHTCGGYLRKNDWFAEWSKAFASASAEDVQKARDLPGFDAAVFKEITGLDLSAPAKPDGKPHEITIDGVVYVRQNGGAK
;
A
#
# COMPACT_ATOMS: atom_id res chain seq x y z
N SER A 1 8.19 -23.25 -15.25
CA SER A 1 7.82 -24.68 -15.07
C SER A 1 6.65 -24.79 -14.10
N ASN A 2 5.80 -25.79 -14.31
CA ASN A 2 4.74 -26.13 -13.37
C ASN A 2 5.23 -27.20 -12.40
N THR A 3 4.69 -27.22 -11.18
CA THR A 3 4.89 -28.29 -10.19
C THR A 3 3.52 -28.86 -9.84
N GLY A 4 3.36 -30.20 -9.95
CA GLY A 4 2.09 -30.90 -9.80
C GLY A 4 1.39 -31.20 -11.14
N ASP A 5 0.20 -31.81 -11.07
CA ASP A 5 -0.44 -32.44 -12.23
C ASP A 5 -1.53 -31.53 -12.83
N TRP A 6 -1.80 -31.75 -14.12
CA TRP A 6 -2.93 -31.16 -14.81
C TRP A 6 -2.98 -29.61 -14.79
N ASN A 7 -1.81 -28.97 -14.87
CA ASN A 7 -1.72 -27.51 -14.95
C ASN A 7 -1.59 -27.05 -16.39
N ALA A 8 -2.36 -26.01 -16.75
CA ALA A 8 -2.24 -25.29 -18.01
C ALA A 8 -1.74 -23.86 -17.76
N GLY A 9 -0.65 -23.44 -18.43
CA GLY A 9 0.00 -22.13 -18.23
C GLY A 9 1.40 -22.28 -17.60
N TYR A 10 1.88 -21.22 -16.94
CA TYR A 10 3.25 -21.14 -16.46
C TYR A 10 3.33 -20.94 -14.94
N SER A 11 4.35 -21.55 -14.32
CA SER A 11 4.71 -21.31 -12.91
C SER A 11 3.58 -21.60 -11.92
N ASN A 12 2.77 -22.62 -12.19
CA ASN A 12 1.76 -23.08 -11.27
C ASN A 12 2.35 -24.11 -10.29
N THR A 13 1.92 -24.06 -9.04
CA THR A 13 2.25 -25.06 -8.00
C THR A 13 0.96 -25.65 -7.45
N GLY A 14 0.86 -26.97 -7.47
CA GLY A 14 -0.35 -27.73 -7.16
C GLY A 14 -0.98 -28.32 -8.41
N SER A 15 -2.25 -28.67 -8.39
CA SER A 15 -2.86 -29.43 -9.48
C SER A 15 -4.14 -28.76 -10.00
N TRP A 16 -4.44 -29.00 -11.26
CA TRP A 16 -5.67 -28.52 -11.91
C TRP A 16 -5.77 -26.99 -11.99
N ASN A 17 -4.65 -26.28 -12.17
CA ASN A 17 -4.67 -24.83 -12.35
C ASN A 17 -4.65 -24.48 -13.84
N THR A 18 -5.42 -23.47 -14.22
CA THR A 18 -5.43 -22.87 -15.56
C THR A 18 -5.06 -21.40 -15.47
N GLY A 19 -4.02 -20.98 -16.19
CA GLY A 19 -3.42 -19.65 -16.14
C GLY A 19 -2.03 -19.67 -15.51
N ASP A 20 -1.55 -18.52 -15.04
CA ASP A 20 -0.16 -18.39 -14.65
C ASP A 20 -0.01 -18.10 -13.15
N ARG A 21 1.06 -18.61 -12.56
CA ARG A 21 1.50 -18.28 -11.20
C ARG A 21 0.44 -18.51 -10.12
N ASN A 22 -0.30 -19.60 -10.26
CA ASN A 22 -1.24 -20.03 -9.23
C ASN A 22 -0.54 -20.99 -8.25
N THR A 23 -0.90 -20.89 -6.96
CA THR A 23 -0.45 -21.81 -5.90
C THR A 23 -1.67 -22.45 -5.25
N GLY A 24 -1.72 -23.78 -5.21
CA GLY A 24 -2.87 -24.55 -4.73
C GLY A 24 -3.55 -25.31 -5.86
N ASN A 25 -4.82 -25.65 -5.70
CA ASN A 25 -5.49 -26.51 -6.66
C ASN A 25 -6.77 -25.87 -7.23
N TRP A 26 -7.10 -26.23 -8.45
CA TRP A 26 -8.36 -25.82 -9.07
C TRP A 26 -8.52 -24.32 -9.22
N ASN A 27 -7.45 -23.59 -9.48
CA ASN A 27 -7.54 -22.15 -9.75
C ASN A 27 -7.63 -21.89 -11.25
N THR A 28 -8.45 -20.91 -11.63
CA THR A 28 -8.55 -20.39 -12.99
C THR A 28 -8.22 -18.92 -13.03
N GLY A 29 -7.27 -18.52 -13.86
CA GLY A 29 -6.75 -17.16 -13.93
C GLY A 29 -5.32 -17.08 -13.38
N ASN A 30 -4.89 -15.90 -12.93
CA ASN A 30 -3.47 -15.71 -12.60
C ASN A 30 -3.26 -15.24 -11.16
N TRP A 31 -2.13 -15.62 -10.59
CA TRP A 31 -1.69 -15.14 -9.29
C TRP A 31 -2.63 -15.51 -8.12
N ASN A 32 -3.39 -16.58 -8.24
CA ASN A 32 -4.24 -17.04 -7.15
C ASN A 32 -3.45 -17.93 -6.17
N THR A 33 -3.72 -17.75 -4.88
CA THR A 33 -3.15 -18.58 -3.80
C THR A 33 -4.28 -19.23 -3.01
N GLY A 34 -4.28 -20.55 -2.92
CA GLY A 34 -5.33 -21.34 -2.30
C GLY A 34 -6.07 -22.20 -3.33
N ASN A 35 -7.32 -22.53 -3.07
CA ASN A 35 -8.03 -23.48 -3.92
C ASN A 35 -9.34 -22.91 -4.47
N TRP A 36 -9.72 -23.36 -5.66
CA TRP A 36 -11.02 -23.03 -6.24
C TRP A 36 -11.24 -21.53 -6.45
N ASN A 37 -10.21 -20.79 -6.79
CA ASN A 37 -10.35 -19.38 -7.12
C ASN A 37 -10.50 -19.18 -8.61
N THR A 38 -11.35 -18.23 -9.00
CA THR A 38 -11.49 -17.80 -10.39
C THR A 38 -11.23 -16.31 -10.51
N GLY A 39 -10.23 -15.93 -11.30
CA GLY A 39 -9.88 -14.54 -11.52
C GLY A 39 -8.41 -14.22 -11.25
N TYR A 40 -8.13 -13.09 -10.63
CA TYR A 40 -6.77 -12.57 -10.51
C TYR A 40 -6.43 -12.18 -9.08
N SER A 41 -5.25 -12.62 -8.60
CA SER A 41 -4.71 -12.24 -7.28
C SER A 41 -5.62 -12.51 -6.09
N ASN A 42 -6.36 -13.61 -6.11
CA ASN A 42 -7.16 -14.01 -4.96
C ASN A 42 -6.32 -14.85 -3.98
N THR A 43 -6.52 -14.63 -2.69
CA THR A 43 -5.91 -15.40 -1.60
C THR A 43 -6.99 -16.05 -0.77
N GLY A 44 -6.91 -17.38 -0.58
CA GLY A 44 -7.91 -18.17 0.12
C GLY A 44 -8.63 -19.13 -0.81
N SER A 45 -9.90 -19.38 -0.60
CA SER A 45 -10.60 -20.40 -1.40
C SER A 45 -12.00 -19.98 -1.84
N TRP A 46 -12.41 -20.45 -3.01
CA TRP A 46 -13.73 -20.20 -3.53
C TRP A 46 -14.03 -18.72 -3.83
N ASN A 47 -13.00 -17.94 -4.17
CA ASN A 47 -13.21 -16.55 -4.54
C ASN A 47 -13.38 -16.42 -6.06
N THR A 48 -14.28 -15.52 -6.47
CA THR A 48 -14.49 -15.17 -7.88
C THR A 48 -14.30 -13.68 -8.06
N GLY A 49 -13.38 -13.28 -8.95
CA GLY A 49 -13.08 -11.88 -9.23
C GLY A 49 -11.63 -11.53 -8.95
N HIS A 50 -11.37 -10.34 -8.43
CA HIS A 50 -10.01 -9.84 -8.30
C HIS A 50 -9.63 -9.43 -6.87
N SER A 51 -8.42 -9.77 -6.47
CA SER A 51 -7.82 -9.28 -5.22
C SER A 51 -8.67 -9.52 -3.97
N ASN A 52 -9.36 -10.65 -3.92
CA ASN A 52 -10.11 -11.03 -2.73
C ASN A 52 -9.21 -11.79 -1.77
N THR A 53 -9.40 -11.55 -0.46
CA THR A 53 -8.74 -12.28 0.61
C THR A 53 -9.78 -12.96 1.50
N GLY A 54 -9.67 -14.26 1.70
CA GLY A 54 -10.62 -15.05 2.47
C GLY A 54 -11.35 -16.07 1.64
N HIS A 55 -12.62 -16.33 1.93
CA HIS A 55 -13.33 -17.43 1.29
C HIS A 55 -14.71 -17.02 0.77
N ARG A 56 -15.09 -17.58 -0.40
CA ARG A 56 -16.42 -17.41 -0.98
C ARG A 56 -16.79 -15.95 -1.23
N ASN A 57 -15.83 -15.13 -1.62
CA ASN A 57 -16.12 -13.77 -2.03
C ASN A 57 -16.32 -13.68 -3.54
N THR A 58 -17.26 -12.83 -3.97
CA THR A 58 -17.50 -12.52 -5.37
C THR A 58 -17.38 -11.02 -5.61
N GLY A 59 -16.61 -10.63 -6.61
CA GLY A 59 -16.30 -9.23 -6.91
C GLY A 59 -14.84 -8.91 -6.66
N SER A 60 -14.53 -7.69 -6.23
CA SER A 60 -13.14 -7.26 -6.13
C SER A 60 -12.83 -6.64 -4.78
N TRP A 61 -11.62 -6.94 -4.30
CA TRP A 61 -11.07 -6.35 -3.07
C TRP A 61 -11.90 -6.60 -1.81
N ASN A 62 -12.53 -7.77 -1.73
CA ASN A 62 -13.22 -8.17 -0.53
C ASN A 62 -12.26 -8.88 0.44
N THR A 63 -12.45 -8.63 1.74
CA THR A 63 -11.72 -9.31 2.80
C THR A 63 -12.72 -9.98 3.75
N GLY A 64 -12.63 -11.28 3.91
CA GLY A 64 -13.53 -12.04 4.78
C GLY A 64 -14.27 -13.15 4.06
N TYR A 65 -15.56 -13.35 4.37
CA TYR A 65 -16.31 -14.52 3.91
C TYR A 65 -17.68 -14.12 3.33
N TRP A 66 -18.04 -14.76 2.24
CA TRP A 66 -19.35 -14.61 1.59
C TRP A 66 -19.74 -13.17 1.25
N ASN A 67 -18.77 -12.35 0.90
CA ASN A 67 -19.05 -11.00 0.44
C ASN A 67 -19.30 -11.00 -1.07
N THR A 68 -20.29 -10.21 -1.51
CA THR A 68 -20.57 -9.95 -2.93
C THR A 68 -20.50 -8.45 -3.17
N GLY A 69 -19.95 -8.04 -4.31
CA GLY A 69 -19.65 -6.64 -4.59
C GLY A 69 -18.18 -6.32 -4.37
N ASN A 70 -17.86 -5.07 -4.10
CA ASN A 70 -16.45 -4.66 -4.03
C ASN A 70 -16.10 -4.03 -2.69
N ARG A 71 -14.86 -4.20 -2.27
CA ARG A 71 -14.28 -3.51 -1.09
C ARG A 71 -15.02 -3.76 0.21
N ASN A 72 -15.65 -4.92 0.35
CA ASN A 72 -16.32 -5.33 1.58
C ASN A 72 -15.32 -5.95 2.55
N THR A 73 -15.53 -5.71 3.84
CA THR A 73 -14.78 -6.35 4.92
C THR A 73 -15.76 -7.01 5.89
N GLY A 74 -15.42 -8.23 6.31
CA GLY A 74 -16.26 -9.01 7.23
C GLY A 74 -17.07 -10.10 6.53
N TYR A 75 -18.34 -10.26 6.89
CA TYR A 75 -19.13 -11.40 6.52
C TYR A 75 -20.49 -10.99 5.92
N PHE A 76 -20.90 -11.65 4.84
CA PHE A 76 -22.23 -11.54 4.22
C PHE A 76 -22.59 -10.11 3.78
N ASN A 77 -21.63 -9.33 3.31
CA ASN A 77 -21.89 -8.01 2.77
C ASN A 77 -22.20 -8.10 1.27
N THR A 78 -23.21 -7.40 0.84
CA THR A 78 -23.67 -7.37 -0.59
C THR A 78 -23.57 -5.98 -1.22
N ILE A 79 -23.37 -4.95 -0.40
CA ILE A 79 -23.35 -3.56 -0.87
C ILE A 79 -21.89 -3.07 -0.83
N THR A 80 -21.42 -2.55 -1.97
CA THR A 80 -20.11 -1.88 -2.03
C THR A 80 -20.13 -0.62 -1.15
N PRO A 81 -19.31 -0.54 -0.10
CA PRO A 81 -19.32 0.62 0.77
C PRO A 81 -18.78 1.86 0.05
N THR A 82 -19.54 2.94 0.07
CA THR A 82 -19.09 4.26 -0.41
C THR A 82 -18.30 5.02 0.67
N ASN A 83 -18.62 4.77 1.92
CA ASN A 83 -17.94 5.39 3.06
C ASN A 83 -16.79 4.53 3.58
N VAL A 84 -15.78 5.20 4.11
CA VAL A 84 -14.62 4.58 4.78
C VAL A 84 -14.44 5.21 6.14
N MET A 85 -13.93 4.42 7.08
CA MET A 85 -13.47 4.93 8.36
C MET A 85 -12.07 5.52 8.18
N VAL A 86 -11.87 6.72 8.68
CA VAL A 86 -10.58 7.40 8.71
C VAL A 86 -10.25 7.82 10.14
N PHE A 87 -8.99 7.94 10.44
CA PHE A 87 -8.49 8.35 11.77
C PHE A 87 -9.21 7.66 12.94
N ASN A 88 -9.37 6.33 12.82
CA ASN A 88 -9.94 5.44 13.85
C ASN A 88 -11.39 5.72 14.31
N GLY A 89 -12.11 6.66 13.72
CA GLY A 89 -13.46 6.93 14.21
C GLY A 89 -14.38 7.75 13.30
N HIS A 90 -13.84 8.45 12.35
CA HIS A 90 -14.64 9.28 11.46
C HIS A 90 -15.05 8.54 10.18
N MET A 91 -16.35 8.53 9.88
CA MET A 91 -16.87 7.97 8.62
C MET A 91 -17.03 9.06 7.58
N THR A 92 -16.41 8.89 6.44
CA THR A 92 -16.48 9.85 5.32
C THR A 92 -16.66 9.13 3.99
N ASP A 93 -17.15 9.86 2.99
CA ASP A 93 -17.20 9.35 1.62
C ASP A 93 -15.78 9.12 1.08
N ARG A 94 -15.54 7.94 0.53
CA ARG A 94 -14.22 7.51 0.08
C ARG A 94 -13.64 8.40 -1.01
N GLU A 95 -14.46 8.73 -2.02
CA GLU A 95 -13.99 9.47 -3.18
C GLU A 95 -13.65 10.89 -2.78
N LYS A 96 -14.52 11.52 -2.01
CA LYS A 96 -14.27 12.86 -1.46
C LYS A 96 -13.04 12.91 -0.57
N PHE A 97 -12.80 11.87 0.24
CA PHE A 97 -11.60 11.80 1.07
C PHE A 97 -10.34 11.71 0.21
N ILE A 98 -10.33 10.84 -0.81
CA ILE A 98 -9.19 10.68 -1.73
C ILE A 98 -8.93 11.99 -2.50
N GLU A 99 -9.97 12.67 -2.99
CA GLU A 99 -9.86 13.95 -3.68
C GLU A 99 -9.31 15.08 -2.77
N ALA A 100 -9.64 15.03 -1.49
CA ALA A 100 -9.14 16.00 -0.51
C ALA A 100 -7.69 15.72 -0.07
N CYS A 101 -7.17 14.52 -0.26
CA CYS A 101 -5.82 14.15 0.11
C CYS A 101 -4.80 14.87 -0.77
N PRO A 102 -3.88 15.67 -0.23
CA PRO A 102 -2.80 16.26 -1.02
C PRO A 102 -1.78 15.21 -1.47
N ASP A 103 -1.18 15.43 -2.64
CA ASP A 103 -0.31 14.46 -3.33
C ASP A 103 0.87 13.97 -2.50
N TRP A 104 1.42 14.81 -1.62
CA TRP A 104 2.58 14.43 -0.82
C TRP A 104 2.29 13.26 0.15
N LEU A 105 1.02 13.03 0.53
CA LEU A 105 0.63 11.89 1.38
C LEU A 105 0.78 10.54 0.66
N TRP A 106 0.88 10.53 -0.66
CA TRP A 106 1.04 9.32 -1.48
C TRP A 106 2.49 9.02 -1.89
N GLN A 107 3.43 9.92 -1.54
CA GLN A 107 4.84 9.78 -1.93
C GLN A 107 5.65 8.79 -1.10
N PRO A 108 5.43 8.65 0.24
CA PRO A 108 6.24 7.75 1.05
C PRO A 108 6.16 6.31 0.55
N SER A 109 7.30 5.70 0.30
CA SER A 109 7.38 4.31 -0.16
C SER A 109 8.14 3.45 0.85
N PRO A 110 7.56 2.32 1.30
CA PRO A 110 8.23 1.44 2.25
C PRO A 110 9.42 0.69 1.65
N THR A 111 9.49 0.63 0.32
CA THR A 111 10.57 -0.09 -0.38
C THR A 111 10.97 0.65 -1.65
N THR A 112 12.22 0.47 -2.06
CA THR A 112 12.75 0.97 -3.33
C THR A 112 13.38 -0.21 -4.08
N TRP A 113 13.05 -0.33 -5.38
CA TRP A 113 13.77 -1.26 -6.24
C TRP A 113 15.17 -0.73 -6.53
N VAL A 114 16.18 -1.56 -6.29
CA VAL A 114 17.58 -1.27 -6.60
C VAL A 114 18.02 -2.24 -7.70
N GLY A 115 18.29 -1.72 -8.88
CA GLY A 115 18.77 -2.49 -10.02
C GLY A 115 20.19 -3.01 -9.79
N GLU A 116 20.55 -4.11 -10.43
CA GLU A 116 21.86 -4.77 -10.31
C GLU A 116 23.04 -3.80 -10.52
N THR A 117 22.90 -2.86 -11.46
CA THR A 117 23.92 -1.85 -11.77
C THR A 117 24.09 -0.77 -10.71
N GLU A 118 23.08 -0.60 -9.85
CA GLU A 118 23.05 0.40 -8.77
C GLU A 118 23.45 -0.22 -7.41
N MET A 119 23.57 -1.55 -7.37
CA MET A 119 23.90 -2.26 -6.14
C MET A 119 25.37 -2.11 -5.76
N THR A 120 25.61 -1.82 -4.49
CA THR A 120 26.93 -1.92 -3.88
C THR A 120 27.38 -3.38 -3.74
N ASP A 121 28.68 -3.61 -3.57
CA ASP A 121 29.21 -4.97 -3.36
C ASP A 121 28.61 -5.63 -2.11
N GLN A 122 28.38 -4.87 -1.04
CA GLN A 122 27.76 -5.38 0.17
C GLN A 122 26.29 -5.79 -0.08
N GLU A 123 25.53 -4.98 -0.81
CA GLU A 123 24.14 -5.30 -1.17
C GLU A 123 24.04 -6.56 -2.03
N LYS A 124 25.02 -6.81 -2.89
CA LYS A 124 25.12 -8.06 -3.68
C LYS A 124 25.43 -9.28 -2.82
N ILE A 125 26.25 -9.11 -1.78
CA ILE A 125 26.53 -10.19 -0.81
C ILE A 125 25.29 -10.48 0.02
N ASP A 126 24.59 -9.45 0.48
CA ASP A 126 23.40 -9.59 1.33
C ASP A 126 22.18 -10.14 0.56
N ASN A 127 22.15 -9.96 -0.76
CA ASN A 127 21.07 -10.42 -1.64
C ASN A 127 21.58 -11.32 -2.75
N PRO A 128 22.08 -12.53 -2.47
CA PRO A 128 22.83 -13.36 -3.44
C PRO A 128 22.00 -13.82 -4.65
N THR A 129 20.68 -13.67 -4.61
CA THR A 129 19.79 -14.02 -5.72
C THR A 129 19.46 -12.84 -6.64
N PHE A 130 20.09 -11.68 -6.44
CA PHE A 130 19.80 -10.45 -7.23
C PHE A 130 19.90 -10.68 -8.75
N HIS A 131 20.80 -11.52 -9.20
CA HIS A 131 21.02 -11.82 -10.63
C HIS A 131 19.83 -12.53 -11.30
N THR A 132 18.95 -13.20 -10.52
CA THR A 132 17.77 -13.90 -11.08
C THR A 132 16.63 -12.96 -11.44
N CYS A 133 16.55 -11.80 -10.82
CA CYS A 133 15.51 -10.79 -11.08
C CYS A 133 16.08 -9.43 -11.48
N GLY A 134 17.41 -9.28 -11.58
CA GLY A 134 18.08 -8.06 -12.00
C GLY A 134 18.16 -6.98 -10.91
N GLY A 135 18.05 -7.36 -9.63
CA GLY A 135 18.11 -6.42 -8.51
C GLY A 135 17.41 -6.96 -7.26
N TYR A 136 17.12 -6.07 -6.31
CA TYR A 136 16.42 -6.41 -5.07
C TYR A 136 15.53 -5.26 -4.58
N LEU A 137 14.60 -5.54 -3.65
CA LEU A 137 13.81 -4.54 -2.96
C LEU A 137 14.51 -4.13 -1.67
N ARG A 138 15.02 -2.90 -1.63
CA ARG A 138 15.56 -2.29 -0.41
C ARG A 138 14.42 -1.78 0.45
N LYS A 139 14.42 -2.14 1.73
CA LYS A 139 13.50 -1.58 2.72
C LYS A 139 13.96 -0.16 3.07
N ASN A 140 13.07 0.80 2.95
CA ASN A 140 13.31 2.19 3.32
C ASN A 140 13.02 2.41 4.81
N ASP A 141 13.66 3.44 5.38
CA ASP A 141 13.27 3.97 6.67
C ASP A 141 11.93 4.72 6.51
N TRP A 142 10.89 4.19 7.12
CA TRP A 142 9.53 4.69 6.97
C TRP A 142 9.38 6.16 7.42
N PHE A 143 9.94 6.52 8.56
CA PHE A 143 9.85 7.88 9.08
C PHE A 143 10.71 8.87 8.28
N ALA A 144 11.84 8.43 7.76
CA ALA A 144 12.65 9.24 6.85
C ALA A 144 11.91 9.52 5.53
N GLU A 145 11.19 8.54 4.96
CA GLU A 145 10.38 8.76 3.76
C GLU A 145 9.25 9.78 4.00
N TRP A 146 8.57 9.71 5.13
CA TRP A 146 7.56 10.72 5.50
C TRP A 146 8.17 12.10 5.70
N SER A 147 9.33 12.19 6.35
CA SER A 147 10.06 13.46 6.54
C SER A 147 10.45 14.09 5.21
N LYS A 148 10.90 13.28 4.25
CA LYS A 148 11.26 13.70 2.90
C LYS A 148 10.04 14.21 2.13
N ALA A 149 8.93 13.48 2.16
CA ALA A 149 7.68 13.90 1.53
C ALA A 149 7.15 15.20 2.13
N PHE A 150 7.16 15.34 3.47
CA PHE A 150 6.78 16.56 4.16
C PHE A 150 7.66 17.76 3.78
N ALA A 151 8.99 17.57 3.68
CA ALA A 151 9.91 18.62 3.28
C ALA A 151 9.65 19.17 1.86
N SER A 152 9.08 18.35 0.98
CA SER A 152 8.69 18.75 -0.39
C SER A 152 7.30 19.40 -0.48
N ALA A 153 6.45 19.23 0.54
CA ALA A 153 5.08 19.73 0.54
C ALA A 153 5.01 21.26 0.70
N SER A 154 4.08 21.92 0.02
CA SER A 154 3.80 23.33 0.24
C SER A 154 3.09 23.57 1.58
N ALA A 155 3.13 24.78 2.12
CA ALA A 155 2.37 25.12 3.33
C ALA A 155 0.86 24.93 3.13
N GLU A 156 0.36 25.20 1.93
CA GLU A 156 -1.03 24.97 1.54
C GLU A 156 -1.38 23.48 1.57
N ASP A 157 -0.52 22.62 1.03
CA ASP A 157 -0.77 21.16 0.99
C ASP A 157 -0.64 20.53 2.38
N VAL A 158 0.21 21.07 3.24
CA VAL A 158 0.24 20.69 4.67
C VAL A 158 -1.06 21.10 5.36
N GLN A 159 -1.61 22.28 5.04
CA GLN A 159 -2.89 22.70 5.59
C GLN A 159 -4.04 21.81 5.08
N LYS A 160 -4.07 21.45 3.79
CA LYS A 160 -5.04 20.48 3.25
C LYS A 160 -5.02 19.16 4.01
N ALA A 161 -3.84 18.66 4.38
CA ALA A 161 -3.74 17.44 5.19
C ALA A 161 -4.39 17.60 6.58
N ARG A 162 -4.27 18.77 7.22
CA ARG A 162 -4.93 19.07 8.49
C ARG A 162 -6.44 19.22 8.37
N ASP A 163 -6.90 19.68 7.21
CA ASP A 163 -8.32 19.91 6.91
C ASP A 163 -9.03 18.62 6.43
N LEU A 164 -8.34 17.50 6.38
CA LEU A 164 -8.95 16.23 6.02
C LEU A 164 -10.09 15.86 6.98
N PRO A 165 -11.19 15.30 6.48
CA PRO A 165 -12.31 14.88 7.32
C PRO A 165 -11.85 13.97 8.47
N GLY A 166 -12.18 14.34 9.70
CA GLY A 166 -11.84 13.59 10.90
C GLY A 166 -10.35 13.56 11.24
N PHE A 167 -9.54 14.47 10.71
CA PHE A 167 -8.10 14.53 10.98
C PHE A 167 -7.80 14.46 12.48
N ASP A 168 -6.97 13.52 12.85
CA ASP A 168 -6.46 13.33 14.21
C ASP A 168 -4.91 13.39 14.18
N ALA A 169 -4.37 14.44 14.77
CA ALA A 169 -2.94 14.69 14.78
C ALA A 169 -2.15 13.62 15.54
N ALA A 170 -2.73 12.98 16.56
CA ALA A 170 -2.08 11.94 17.32
C ALA A 170 -1.99 10.64 16.49
N VAL A 171 -3.07 10.25 15.84
CA VAL A 171 -3.10 9.10 14.91
C VAL A 171 -2.17 9.35 13.74
N PHE A 172 -2.18 10.56 13.17
CA PHE A 172 -1.28 10.93 12.08
C PHE A 172 0.18 10.80 12.48
N LYS A 173 0.54 11.32 13.67
CA LYS A 173 1.90 11.25 14.22
C LYS A 173 2.34 9.80 14.50
N GLU A 174 1.45 8.95 15.02
CA GLU A 174 1.74 7.55 15.26
C GLU A 174 2.15 6.82 13.99
N ILE A 175 1.48 7.11 12.87
CA ILE A 175 1.71 6.46 11.58
C ILE A 175 2.95 7.02 10.86
N THR A 176 3.12 8.34 10.89
CA THR A 176 4.08 9.06 10.03
C THR A 176 5.31 9.57 10.76
N GLY A 177 5.26 9.67 12.09
CA GLY A 177 6.26 10.37 12.90
C GLY A 177 6.14 11.89 12.86
N LEU A 178 5.27 12.46 12.02
CA LEU A 178 5.14 13.91 11.81
C LEU A 178 4.11 14.51 12.76
N ASP A 179 4.49 15.55 13.47
CA ASP A 179 3.59 16.29 14.35
C ASP A 179 2.93 17.47 13.60
N LEU A 180 1.68 17.30 13.21
CA LEU A 180 0.87 18.34 12.58
C LEU A 180 -0.12 19.00 13.55
N SER A 181 0.03 18.86 14.87
CA SER A 181 -0.88 19.42 15.87
C SER A 181 -0.84 20.96 15.93
N ALA A 182 0.30 21.57 15.63
CA ALA A 182 0.44 23.01 15.60
C ALA A 182 0.09 23.58 14.21
N PRO A 183 -0.67 24.69 14.11
CA PRO A 183 -0.88 25.38 12.84
C PRO A 183 0.47 25.85 12.26
N ALA A 184 0.58 25.82 10.92
CA ALA A 184 1.74 26.40 10.25
C ALA A 184 1.90 27.87 10.70
N LYS A 185 3.07 28.22 11.26
CA LYS A 185 3.32 29.63 11.61
C LYS A 185 3.34 30.46 10.33
N PRO A 186 2.62 31.60 10.29
CA PRO A 186 2.51 32.42 9.07
C PRO A 186 3.80 33.17 8.69
N ASP A 187 4.89 32.99 9.41
CA ASP A 187 6.08 33.84 9.38
C ASP A 187 7.31 33.19 8.75
N GLY A 188 7.18 32.55 7.60
CA GLY A 188 8.31 32.28 6.68
C GLY A 188 9.54 31.58 7.24
N LYS A 189 9.51 31.10 8.48
CA LYS A 189 10.60 30.32 9.06
C LYS A 189 10.50 28.87 8.67
N PRO A 190 11.62 28.17 8.44
CA PRO A 190 11.59 26.78 8.08
C PRO A 190 10.88 25.96 9.17
N HIS A 191 9.99 25.06 8.75
CA HIS A 191 9.37 24.10 9.66
C HIS A 191 10.45 23.16 10.19
N GLU A 192 10.64 23.20 11.49
CA GLU A 192 11.50 22.26 12.20
C GLU A 192 10.64 21.13 12.77
N ILE A 193 10.98 19.89 12.47
CA ILE A 193 10.41 18.71 13.10
C ILE A 193 11.55 17.92 13.75
N THR A 194 11.31 17.46 14.97
CA THR A 194 12.26 16.62 15.68
C THR A 194 11.73 15.20 15.70
N ILE A 195 12.49 14.26 15.12
CA ILE A 195 12.21 12.83 15.14
C ILE A 195 13.43 12.17 15.78
N ASP A 196 13.25 11.41 16.85
CA ASP A 196 14.30 10.72 17.61
C ASP A 196 15.50 11.60 17.94
N GLY A 197 15.24 12.89 18.28
CA GLY A 197 16.28 13.86 18.64
C GLY A 197 17.00 14.52 17.45
N VAL A 198 16.64 14.18 16.21
CA VAL A 198 17.16 14.80 14.99
C VAL A 198 16.20 15.88 14.51
N VAL A 199 16.71 17.10 14.31
CA VAL A 199 15.94 18.24 13.81
C VAL A 199 15.98 18.27 12.29
N TYR A 200 14.83 18.15 11.64
CA TYR A 200 14.66 18.32 10.21
C TYR A 200 14.11 19.72 9.92
N VAL A 201 14.79 20.46 9.07
CA VAL A 201 14.42 21.83 8.72
C VAL A 201 14.01 21.87 7.25
N ARG A 202 12.81 22.37 6.98
CA ARG A 202 12.34 22.58 5.60
C ARG A 202 13.16 23.70 4.95
N GLN A 203 13.87 23.41 3.87
CA GLN A 203 14.47 24.44 3.02
C GLN A 203 13.38 25.03 2.10
N ASN A 204 13.17 26.34 2.20
CA ASN A 204 12.35 27.04 1.21
C ASN A 204 13.06 27.00 -0.13
N GLY A 205 12.57 26.18 -1.05
CA GLY A 205 13.02 26.17 -2.45
C GLY A 205 12.68 27.54 -3.06
N GLY A 206 13.66 28.39 -3.17
CA GLY A 206 13.53 29.64 -3.93
C GLY A 206 13.27 29.31 -5.39
N ALA A 207 12.10 29.67 -5.89
CA ALA A 207 11.85 29.72 -7.32
C ALA A 207 12.89 30.67 -7.96
N LYS A 208 13.67 30.15 -8.91
CA LYS A 208 14.37 30.93 -9.92
C LYS A 208 13.63 30.78 -11.22
#